data_90fda779831be3799bd760cc06c071cd
#
_entry.id   90fda779831be3799bd760cc06c071cd
#
_cell.length_a   1.000
_cell.length_b   1.000
_cell.length_c   1.000
_cell.angle_alpha   90.00
_cell.angle_beta   90.00
_cell.angle_gamma   90.00
#
_symmetry.space_group_name_H-M   'P 1'
#
loop_
_entity.id
_entity.type
_entity.pdbx_description
1 polymer ?
#
loop_
_entity_poly.entity_id
_entity_poly.type
_entity_poly.pdbx_seq_one_letter_code
_entity_poly.pdbx_strand_id
1 'polypeptide(L)'
;LPLAEKEVYNKFKEVNVHIKKSSYDKEFRTTIWQKFKKVAEIADLQKTENYADNLKHNYALSAEEHYYAIRYTFDGTIFKRVVDITDPVELKKQHDIISERKIQFSNFKITQSYVLNYHFPRKIKSVSNPNAKINEDRKSLMLQFILTDCLQSPEITAFEVVLE
;
A
#
# COMPACT_ATOMS: atom_id res chain seq x y z
N LEU A 1 6.07 25.76 1.18
CA LEU A 1 6.51 24.38 0.96
C LEU A 1 7.55 24.36 -0.16
N PRO A 2 8.71 23.69 -0.01
CA PRO A 2 9.66 23.42 -1.09
C PRO A 2 9.00 22.74 -2.28
N LEU A 3 9.60 22.85 -3.48
CA LEU A 3 8.99 22.36 -4.71
C LEU A 3 8.69 20.85 -4.66
N ALA A 4 9.62 20.07 -4.12
CA ALA A 4 9.45 18.63 -3.94
C ALA A 4 8.29 18.24 -3.02
N GLU A 5 8.07 19.00 -1.95
CA GLU A 5 6.94 18.80 -1.03
C GLU A 5 5.60 19.17 -1.68
N LYS A 6 5.58 20.18 -2.55
CA LYS A 6 4.38 20.53 -3.33
C LYS A 6 3.99 19.42 -4.30
N GLU A 7 4.95 18.76 -4.93
CA GLU A 7 4.68 17.64 -5.83
C GLU A 7 4.08 16.44 -5.09
N VAL A 8 4.65 16.09 -3.91
CA VAL A 8 4.11 15.04 -3.05
C VAL A 8 2.69 15.41 -2.60
N TYR A 9 2.48 16.63 -2.09
CA TYR A 9 1.18 17.13 -1.66
C TYR A 9 0.13 17.06 -2.78
N ASN A 10 0.50 17.43 -4.00
CA ASN A 10 -0.41 17.39 -5.14
C ASN A 10 -0.87 15.97 -5.50
N LYS A 11 -0.02 14.96 -5.31
CA LYS A 11 -0.40 13.55 -5.50
C LYS A 11 -1.46 13.11 -4.49
N PHE A 12 -1.43 13.61 -3.27
CA PHE A 12 -2.39 13.26 -2.23
C PHE A 12 -3.75 13.96 -2.35
N LYS A 13 -3.86 15.04 -3.12
CA LYS A 13 -5.14 15.75 -3.33
C LYS A 13 -6.23 14.87 -3.93
N GLU A 14 -5.85 13.90 -4.76
CA GLU A 14 -6.77 13.00 -5.44
C GLU A 14 -7.00 11.70 -4.65
N VAL A 15 -6.37 11.57 -3.48
CA VAL A 15 -6.54 10.40 -2.62
C VAL A 15 -7.79 10.57 -1.76
N ASN A 16 -8.62 9.55 -1.78
CA ASN A 16 -9.84 9.50 -0.99
C ASN A 16 -9.67 8.47 0.12
N VAL A 17 -10.13 8.80 1.32
CA VAL A 17 -10.06 7.92 2.49
C VAL A 17 -11.46 7.73 3.05
N HIS A 18 -11.84 6.48 3.28
CA HIS A 18 -13.06 6.11 3.97
C HIS A 18 -12.73 5.21 5.16
N ILE A 19 -13.17 5.64 6.34
CA ILE A 19 -12.97 4.88 7.58
C ILE A 19 -14.33 4.38 8.05
N LYS A 20 -14.49 3.06 8.17
CA LYS A 20 -15.65 2.42 8.76
C LYS A 20 -15.25 1.81 10.10
N LYS A 21 -15.90 2.26 11.17
CA LYS A 21 -15.72 1.72 12.50
C LYS A 21 -17.09 1.36 13.08
N SER A 22 -17.32 0.09 13.39
CA SER A 22 -18.53 -0.41 14.02
C SER A 22 -18.16 -1.29 15.21
N SER A 23 -18.52 -0.85 16.40
CA SER A 23 -18.35 -1.66 17.61
C SER A 23 -19.37 -2.81 17.66
N TYR A 24 -20.52 -2.63 17.02
CA TYR A 24 -21.56 -3.65 16.92
C TYR A 24 -21.13 -4.80 16.02
N ASP A 25 -20.63 -4.50 14.80
CA ASP A 25 -20.15 -5.50 13.85
C ASP A 25 -18.73 -5.95 14.13
N LYS A 26 -18.06 -5.36 15.12
CA LYS A 26 -16.62 -5.55 15.40
C LYS A 26 -15.76 -5.31 14.17
N GLU A 27 -16.16 -4.35 13.33
CA GLU A 27 -15.48 -4.01 12.08
C GLU A 27 -14.69 -2.70 12.24
N PHE A 28 -13.42 -2.76 11.84
CA PHE A 28 -12.60 -1.59 11.60
C PHE A 28 -11.97 -1.72 10.24
N ARG A 29 -12.31 -0.81 9.31
CA ARG A 29 -11.81 -0.81 7.94
C ARG A 29 -11.43 0.61 7.52
N THR A 30 -10.22 0.77 7.04
CA THR A 30 -9.79 1.95 6.30
C THR A 30 -9.68 1.57 4.82
N THR A 31 -10.38 2.31 3.96
CA THR A 31 -10.28 2.17 2.51
C THR A 31 -9.68 3.44 1.95
N ILE A 32 -8.61 3.31 1.20
CA ILE A 32 -7.92 4.41 0.54
C ILE A 32 -7.93 4.12 -0.96
N TRP A 33 -8.36 5.10 -1.77
CA TRP A 33 -8.40 4.92 -3.22
C TRP A 33 -8.07 6.19 -3.97
N GLN A 34 -7.58 6.03 -5.17
CA GLN A 34 -7.23 7.08 -6.08
C GLN A 34 -7.53 6.67 -7.52
N LYS A 35 -8.05 7.59 -8.31
CA LYS A 35 -8.08 7.46 -9.78
C LYS A 35 -6.83 8.14 -10.33
N PHE A 36 -6.22 7.53 -11.34
CA PHE A 36 -5.03 8.08 -11.97
C PHE A 36 -5.07 7.87 -13.49
N LYS A 37 -4.47 8.78 -14.23
CA LYS A 37 -4.28 8.68 -15.68
C LYS A 37 -2.88 8.22 -16.03
N LYS A 38 -1.90 8.57 -15.19
CA LYS A 38 -0.49 8.19 -15.32
C LYS A 38 0.01 7.58 -14.02
N VAL A 39 0.88 6.57 -14.11
CA VAL A 39 1.46 5.93 -12.91
C VAL A 39 2.25 6.88 -12.03
N ALA A 40 2.81 7.95 -12.60
CA ALA A 40 3.50 9.00 -11.85
C ALA A 40 2.58 9.80 -10.90
N GLU A 41 1.27 9.73 -11.10
CA GLU A 41 0.26 10.39 -10.26
C GLU A 41 -0.12 9.55 -9.04
N ILE A 42 0.24 8.26 -9.01
CA ILE A 42 -0.12 7.38 -7.89
C ILE A 42 0.69 7.81 -6.67
N ALA A 43 -0.03 8.16 -5.60
CA ALA A 43 0.58 8.46 -4.31
C ALA A 43 1.09 7.18 -3.64
N ASP A 44 2.18 7.30 -2.86
CA ASP A 44 2.57 6.25 -1.93
C ASP A 44 1.61 6.28 -0.73
N LEU A 45 0.56 5.46 -0.81
CA LEU A 45 -0.53 5.47 0.16
C LEU A 45 -0.11 5.01 1.55
N GLN A 46 1.06 4.42 1.71
CA GLN A 46 1.60 4.04 3.01
C GLN A 46 2.06 5.25 3.84
N LYS A 47 2.42 6.33 3.17
CA LYS A 47 2.79 7.59 3.82
C LYS A 47 1.59 8.44 4.23
N THR A 48 0.36 8.03 3.90
CA THR A 48 -0.84 8.87 4.00
C THR A 48 -1.25 9.14 5.45
N GLU A 49 -1.18 8.16 6.34
CA GLU A 49 -1.59 8.34 7.74
C GLU A 49 -0.67 9.31 8.46
N ASN A 50 0.64 9.10 8.35
CA ASN A 50 1.62 9.97 8.98
C ASN A 50 1.63 11.38 8.37
N TYR A 51 1.41 11.48 7.05
CA TYR A 51 1.30 12.76 6.36
C TYR A 51 0.10 13.58 6.82
N ALA A 52 -1.06 12.95 6.99
CA ALA A 52 -2.27 13.60 7.48
C ALA A 52 -2.11 14.08 8.93
N ASP A 53 -1.47 13.30 9.79
CA ASP A 53 -1.18 13.65 11.17
C ASP A 53 -0.15 14.79 11.27
N ASN A 54 0.89 14.79 10.48
CA ASN A 54 1.89 15.84 10.41
C ASN A 54 1.29 17.17 9.93
N LEU A 55 0.40 17.13 8.92
CA LEU A 55 -0.35 18.32 8.48
C LEU A 55 -1.23 18.89 9.60
N LYS A 56 -1.92 18.04 10.36
CA LYS A 56 -2.83 18.41 11.42
C LYS A 56 -2.11 19.08 12.60
N HIS A 57 -0.88 18.69 12.87
CA HIS A 57 -0.11 19.17 14.00
C HIS A 57 0.98 20.20 13.63
N ASN A 58 1.03 20.67 12.39
CA ASN A 58 2.05 21.64 11.93
C ASN A 58 3.52 21.18 12.14
N TYR A 59 3.75 19.88 12.24
CA TYR A 59 5.12 19.38 12.24
C TYR A 59 5.73 19.63 10.86
N ALA A 60 6.99 20.04 10.84
CA ALA A 60 7.76 20.04 9.60
C ALA A 60 7.55 18.69 8.92
N LEU A 61 7.12 18.70 7.66
CA LEU A 61 6.86 17.51 6.86
C LEU A 61 8.19 16.77 6.62
N SER A 62 8.78 16.26 7.70
CA SER A 62 9.77 15.21 7.59
C SER A 62 8.97 13.99 7.12
N ALA A 63 9.15 13.60 5.87
CA ALA A 63 8.78 12.28 5.46
C ALA A 63 9.46 11.34 6.45
N GLU A 64 8.70 10.71 7.36
CA GLU A 64 9.24 9.60 8.13
C GLU A 64 9.75 8.63 7.09
N GLU A 65 11.07 8.41 7.13
CA GLU A 65 11.73 7.51 6.22
C GLU A 65 11.22 6.12 6.52
N HIS A 66 10.23 5.67 5.75
CA HIS A 66 9.84 4.28 5.78
C HIS A 66 11.01 3.44 5.30
N TYR A 67 11.22 2.29 5.94
CA TYR A 67 12.27 1.34 5.56
C TYR A 67 12.08 0.73 4.16
N TYR A 68 10.99 1.08 3.47
CA TYR A 68 10.73 0.73 2.07
C TYR A 68 9.89 1.80 1.37
N ALA A 69 9.96 1.83 0.06
CA ALA A 69 9.18 2.70 -0.81
C ALA A 69 8.44 1.89 -1.87
N ILE A 70 7.30 2.41 -2.31
CA ILE A 70 6.49 1.81 -3.38
C ILE A 70 6.59 2.69 -4.62
N ARG A 71 6.94 2.06 -5.71
CA ARG A 71 7.08 2.71 -7.00
C ARG A 71 6.23 1.96 -8.05
N TYR A 72 5.63 2.72 -8.96
CA TYR A 72 4.84 2.19 -10.04
C TYR A 72 5.47 2.52 -11.39
N THR A 73 5.45 1.56 -12.32
CA THR A 73 5.87 1.76 -13.71
C THR A 73 4.83 1.19 -14.67
N PHE A 74 4.74 1.77 -15.86
CA PHE A 74 3.88 1.30 -16.94
C PHE A 74 4.48 1.70 -18.29
N ASP A 75 4.73 0.70 -19.15
CA ASP A 75 5.31 0.89 -20.48
C ASP A 75 4.27 0.87 -21.62
N GLY A 76 2.98 0.86 -21.26
CA GLY A 76 1.87 0.71 -22.21
C GLY A 76 1.28 -0.70 -22.27
N THR A 77 2.00 -1.71 -21.77
CA THR A 77 1.56 -3.11 -21.73
C THR A 77 1.75 -3.74 -20.36
N ILE A 78 2.86 -3.43 -19.69
CA ILE A 78 3.22 -4.02 -18.41
C ILE A 78 3.13 -2.98 -17.31
N PHE A 79 2.23 -3.22 -16.35
CA PHE A 79 2.13 -2.43 -15.13
C PHE A 79 2.86 -3.15 -14.01
N LYS A 80 3.70 -2.43 -13.27
CA LYS A 80 4.43 -2.99 -12.12
C LYS A 80 4.22 -2.15 -10.87
N ARG A 81 4.02 -2.85 -9.76
CA ARG A 81 4.19 -2.33 -8.41
C ARG A 81 5.51 -2.87 -7.89
N VAL A 82 6.46 -1.98 -7.68
CA VAL A 82 7.82 -2.30 -7.23
C VAL A 82 7.95 -1.85 -5.78
N VAL A 83 8.58 -2.69 -4.96
CA VAL A 83 8.91 -2.39 -3.58
C VAL A 83 10.42 -2.32 -3.46
N ASP A 84 10.91 -1.15 -3.10
CA ASP A 84 12.33 -0.86 -2.94
C ASP A 84 12.63 -0.76 -1.43
N ILE A 85 13.50 -1.62 -0.89
CA ILE A 85 13.95 -1.53 0.51
C ILE A 85 14.94 -0.40 0.62
N THR A 86 14.58 0.65 1.38
CA THR A 86 15.38 1.87 1.56
C THR A 86 16.27 1.81 2.79
N ASP A 87 15.84 1.09 3.83
CA ASP A 87 16.61 0.87 5.06
C ASP A 87 16.53 -0.59 5.51
N PRO A 88 17.50 -1.44 5.12
CA PRO A 88 17.53 -2.84 5.53
C PRO A 88 17.73 -3.05 7.04
N VAL A 89 18.35 -2.09 7.73
CA VAL A 89 18.58 -2.19 9.18
C VAL A 89 17.26 -1.98 9.92
N GLU A 90 16.51 -0.95 9.55
CA GLU A 90 15.20 -0.69 10.13
C GLU A 90 14.20 -1.79 9.76
N LEU A 91 14.23 -2.32 8.54
CA LEU A 91 13.43 -3.47 8.13
C LEU A 91 13.67 -4.67 9.07
N LYS A 92 14.94 -5.01 9.33
CA LYS A 92 15.28 -6.10 10.24
C LYS A 92 14.75 -5.86 11.65
N LYS A 93 14.92 -4.65 12.18
CA LYS A 93 14.41 -4.27 13.49
C LYS A 93 12.88 -4.40 13.59
N GLN A 94 12.16 -3.91 12.59
CA GLN A 94 10.70 -4.06 12.53
C GLN A 94 10.27 -5.52 12.39
N HIS A 95 10.99 -6.31 11.60
CA HIS A 95 10.76 -7.76 11.49
C HIS A 95 10.86 -8.44 12.86
N ASP A 96 11.89 -8.14 13.65
CA ASP A 96 12.13 -8.76 14.96
C ASP A 96 11.05 -8.34 15.97
N ILE A 97 10.70 -7.05 16.01
CA ILE A 97 9.61 -6.51 16.85
C ILE A 97 8.27 -7.20 16.55
N ILE A 98 7.94 -7.35 15.26
CA ILE A 98 6.69 -7.99 14.85
C ILE A 98 6.70 -9.47 15.20
N SER A 99 7.84 -10.15 15.04
CA SER A 99 8.00 -11.57 15.39
C SER A 99 7.77 -11.80 16.88
N GLU A 100 8.36 -10.97 17.73
CA GLU A 100 8.13 -11.02 19.19
C GLU A 100 6.66 -10.78 19.55
N ARG A 101 6.03 -9.78 18.93
CA ARG A 101 4.60 -9.50 19.14
C ARG A 101 3.70 -10.65 18.68
N LYS A 102 4.00 -11.29 17.56
CA LYS A 102 3.26 -12.48 17.09
C LYS A 102 3.29 -13.60 18.13
N ILE A 103 4.44 -13.83 18.77
CA ILE A 103 4.60 -14.82 19.83
C ILE A 103 3.79 -14.40 21.07
N GLN A 104 3.96 -13.16 21.52
CA GLN A 104 3.32 -12.62 22.71
C GLN A 104 1.78 -12.64 22.62
N PHE A 105 1.24 -12.38 21.43
CA PHE A 105 -0.20 -12.32 21.18
C PHE A 105 -0.74 -13.54 20.41
N SER A 106 -0.02 -14.66 20.42
CA SER A 106 -0.40 -15.89 19.71
C SER A 106 -1.79 -16.43 20.12
N ASN A 107 -2.21 -16.17 21.36
CA ASN A 107 -3.53 -16.56 21.89
C ASN A 107 -4.68 -15.63 21.39
N PHE A 108 -4.36 -14.48 20.84
CA PHE A 108 -5.35 -13.53 20.30
C PHE A 108 -5.42 -13.70 18.79
N LYS A 109 -6.52 -14.26 18.29
CA LYS A 109 -6.78 -14.41 16.84
C LYS A 109 -7.18 -13.07 16.18
N ILE A 110 -6.37 -12.04 16.36
CA ILE A 110 -6.56 -10.77 15.69
C ILE A 110 -5.72 -10.79 14.41
N THR A 111 -6.37 -10.98 13.28
CA THR A 111 -5.72 -10.92 11.97
C THR A 111 -6.21 -9.66 11.25
N GLN A 112 -5.26 -8.80 10.92
CA GLN A 112 -5.54 -7.62 10.13
C GLN A 112 -5.17 -7.89 8.67
N SER A 113 -6.13 -7.74 7.77
CA SER A 113 -5.93 -7.93 6.34
C SER A 113 -5.44 -6.64 5.68
N TYR A 114 -4.52 -6.78 4.74
CA TYR A 114 -4.09 -5.75 3.81
C TYR A 114 -4.53 -6.14 2.41
N VAL A 115 -5.39 -5.34 1.79
CA VAL A 115 -6.00 -5.67 0.50
C VAL A 115 -5.62 -4.61 -0.52
N LEU A 116 -5.11 -5.04 -1.65
CA LEU A 116 -4.82 -4.20 -2.81
C LEU A 116 -5.81 -4.52 -3.92
N ASN A 117 -6.51 -3.50 -4.41
CA ASN A 117 -7.42 -3.61 -5.55
C ASN A 117 -6.96 -2.67 -6.66
N TYR A 118 -6.89 -3.20 -7.87
CA TYR A 118 -6.54 -2.45 -9.06
C TYR A 118 -7.58 -2.68 -10.15
N HIS A 119 -7.92 -1.62 -10.86
CA HIS A 119 -8.78 -1.68 -12.02
C HIS A 119 -8.05 -1.10 -13.24
N PHE A 120 -8.01 -1.86 -14.31
CA PHE A 120 -7.32 -1.52 -15.55
C PHE A 120 -8.31 -1.24 -16.68
N PRO A 121 -7.97 -0.35 -17.64
CA PRO A 121 -8.83 -0.05 -18.79
C PRO A 121 -8.89 -1.21 -19.78
N ARG A 122 -7.85 -2.06 -19.82
CA ARG A 122 -7.72 -3.24 -20.70
C ARG A 122 -7.76 -4.52 -19.89
N LYS A 123 -8.00 -5.64 -20.58
CA LYS A 123 -8.02 -6.96 -19.93
C LYS A 123 -6.62 -7.37 -19.47
N ILE A 124 -6.58 -8.05 -18.35
CA ILE A 124 -5.38 -8.64 -17.77
C ILE A 124 -5.09 -9.96 -18.51
N LYS A 125 -3.89 -10.06 -19.07
CA LYS A 125 -3.38 -11.29 -19.70
C LYS A 125 -2.78 -12.22 -18.66
N SER A 126 -1.93 -11.66 -17.77
CA SER A 126 -1.26 -12.41 -16.71
C SER A 126 -0.86 -11.51 -15.54
N VAL A 127 -0.65 -12.13 -14.39
CA VAL A 127 -0.14 -11.49 -13.15
C VAL A 127 0.96 -12.38 -12.59
N SER A 128 2.05 -11.77 -12.12
CA SER A 128 3.19 -12.49 -11.56
C SER A 128 2.98 -12.98 -10.12
N ASN A 129 2.13 -12.30 -9.34
CA ASN A 129 1.94 -12.63 -7.93
C ASN A 129 0.93 -13.76 -7.76
N PRO A 130 1.28 -14.87 -7.05
CA PRO A 130 0.41 -16.03 -6.90
C PRO A 130 -0.83 -15.76 -6.03
N ASN A 131 -0.82 -14.72 -5.20
CA ASN A 131 -1.98 -14.32 -4.38
C ASN A 131 -3.01 -13.50 -5.17
N ALA A 132 -2.75 -13.24 -6.45
CA ALA A 132 -3.62 -12.44 -7.29
C ALA A 132 -4.90 -13.18 -7.66
N LYS A 133 -6.03 -12.50 -7.48
CA LYS A 133 -7.34 -12.93 -7.97
C LYS A 133 -7.80 -11.96 -9.03
N ILE A 134 -8.04 -12.46 -10.23
CA ILE A 134 -8.56 -11.69 -11.36
C ILE A 134 -10.07 -11.90 -11.40
N ASN A 135 -10.82 -10.79 -11.47
CA ASN A 135 -12.28 -10.84 -11.55
C ASN A 135 -12.75 -11.35 -12.95
N GLU A 136 -14.03 -11.67 -13.05
CA GLU A 136 -14.65 -12.18 -14.29
C GLU A 136 -14.53 -11.22 -15.47
N ASP A 137 -14.55 -9.91 -15.22
CA ASP A 137 -14.34 -8.87 -16.23
C ASP A 137 -12.92 -8.87 -16.81
N ARG A 138 -12.00 -9.58 -16.16
CA ARG A 138 -10.56 -9.62 -16.45
C ARG A 138 -9.88 -8.24 -16.44
N LYS A 139 -10.52 -7.23 -15.86
CA LYS A 139 -9.98 -5.86 -15.74
C LYS A 139 -9.65 -5.48 -14.30
N SER A 140 -10.11 -6.28 -13.36
CA SER A 140 -9.92 -6.01 -11.93
C SER A 140 -9.06 -7.10 -11.30
N LEU A 141 -8.12 -6.68 -10.46
CA LEU A 141 -7.18 -7.50 -9.74
C LEU A 141 -7.32 -7.23 -8.24
N MET A 142 -7.40 -8.28 -7.45
CA MET A 142 -7.35 -8.22 -5.99
C MET A 142 -6.19 -9.05 -5.47
N LEU A 143 -5.44 -8.48 -4.54
CA LEU A 143 -4.41 -9.15 -3.76
C LEU A 143 -4.74 -8.98 -2.28
N GLN A 144 -4.69 -10.06 -1.51
CA GLN A 144 -4.96 -10.04 -0.08
C GLN A 144 -3.81 -10.67 0.68
N PHE A 145 -3.35 -9.97 1.69
CA PHE A 145 -2.24 -10.36 2.56
C PHE A 145 -2.64 -10.19 4.04
N ILE A 146 -1.84 -10.74 4.93
CA ILE A 146 -1.84 -10.39 6.34
C ILE A 146 -0.96 -9.16 6.52
N LEU A 147 -1.46 -8.12 7.19
CA LEU A 147 -0.74 -6.85 7.33
C LEU A 147 0.64 -7.03 7.96
N THR A 148 0.73 -7.84 9.01
CA THR A 148 2.02 -8.09 9.68
C THR A 148 3.04 -8.76 8.76
N ASP A 149 2.61 -9.60 7.82
CA ASP A 149 3.51 -10.23 6.86
C ASP A 149 4.02 -9.19 5.84
N CYS A 150 3.16 -8.25 5.42
CA CYS A 150 3.57 -7.14 4.58
C CYS A 150 4.59 -6.22 5.25
N LEU A 151 4.48 -6.01 6.57
CA LEU A 151 5.42 -5.19 7.32
C LEU A 151 6.76 -5.91 7.57
N GLN A 152 6.75 -7.24 7.67
CA GLN A 152 7.98 -8.04 7.82
C GLN A 152 8.71 -8.26 6.50
N SER A 153 7.97 -8.36 5.41
CA SER A 153 8.48 -8.66 4.06
C SER A 153 7.69 -7.86 3.02
N PRO A 154 7.90 -6.53 2.92
CA PRO A 154 7.11 -5.66 2.05
C PRO A 154 7.11 -6.09 0.58
N GLU A 155 8.19 -6.73 0.13
CA GLU A 155 8.37 -7.24 -1.22
C GLU A 155 7.34 -8.30 -1.64
N ILE A 156 6.67 -8.97 -0.70
CA ILE A 156 5.58 -9.91 -1.05
C ILE A 156 4.41 -9.22 -1.76
N THR A 157 4.30 -7.91 -1.60
CA THR A 157 3.26 -7.10 -2.22
C THR A 157 3.62 -6.60 -3.62
N ALA A 158 4.84 -6.89 -4.10
CA ALA A 158 5.27 -6.58 -5.47
C ALA A 158 4.56 -7.47 -6.49
N PHE A 159 4.25 -6.91 -7.65
CA PHE A 159 3.67 -7.67 -8.74
C PHE A 159 3.84 -6.95 -10.09
N GLU A 160 3.69 -7.73 -11.13
CA GLU A 160 3.65 -7.31 -12.52
C GLU A 160 2.35 -7.79 -13.16
N VAL A 161 1.68 -6.92 -13.89
CA VAL A 161 0.48 -7.22 -14.67
C VAL A 161 0.76 -6.96 -16.13
N VAL A 162 0.53 -7.97 -16.97
CA VAL A 162 0.56 -7.82 -18.42
C VAL A 162 -0.87 -7.62 -18.91
N LEU A 163 -1.11 -6.54 -19.66
CA LEU A 163 -2.40 -6.22 -20.27
C LEU A 163 -2.45 -6.69 -21.73
N GLU A 164 -3.67 -7.04 -22.20
CA GLU A 164 -3.92 -7.38 -23.61
C GLU A 164 -3.81 -6.16 -24.53
#